data_8202e2ae844f2e79566100abc1946b38
#
_entry.id   8202e2ae844f2e79566100abc1946b38
#
_cell.length_a   1.000
_cell.length_b   1.000
_cell.length_c   1.000
_cell.angle_alpha   90.00
_cell.angle_beta   90.00
_cell.angle_gamma   90.00
#
_symmetry.space_group_name_H-M   'P 1'
#
loop_
_entity.id
_entity.type
_entity.pdbx_description
1 polymer ?
#
loop_
_entity_poly.entity_id
_entity_poly.type
_entity_poly.pdbx_seq_one_letter_code
_entity_poly.pdbx_strand_id
1 'polypeptide(L)'
;MRIIHLFADLCNLYGDYGNVCGLKRALENKGQNVEIEYQSIDDEIDVSGADLVFIGSATERNQKVALNYLQGYKENIKSALDNGTVILATGNSFEMFGQSVTDCDGVKHEGLSFFPYETVEGKERIVTDSLCTTSLCGGDIIGFVNKASLTTGATSPLFDVKQGSGNGKDDNKDCLLYTSDAA
;
A
#
# COMPACT_ATOMS: atom_id res chain seq x y z
N MET A 1 -11.28 -11.17 14.28
CA MET A 1 -10.51 -10.62 13.12
C MET A 1 -9.33 -9.85 13.66
N ARG A 2 -8.13 -10.20 13.24
CA ARG A 2 -6.88 -9.60 13.67
C ARG A 2 -6.34 -8.68 12.57
N ILE A 3 -6.21 -7.39 12.89
CA ILE A 3 -5.64 -6.38 12.00
C ILE A 3 -4.28 -5.99 12.56
N ILE A 4 -3.25 -6.05 11.76
CA ILE A 4 -1.93 -5.54 12.12
C ILE A 4 -1.70 -4.21 11.40
N HIS A 5 -1.44 -3.16 12.16
CA HIS A 5 -1.04 -1.86 11.63
C HIS A 5 0.47 -1.71 11.77
N LEU A 6 1.17 -1.90 10.66
CA LEU A 6 2.62 -1.76 10.62
C LEU A 6 3.02 -0.29 10.53
N PHE A 7 4.02 0.09 11.31
CA PHE A 7 4.66 1.41 11.28
C PHE A 7 3.68 2.59 11.46
N ALA A 8 2.71 2.45 12.37
CA ALA A 8 1.75 3.51 12.65
C ALA A 8 2.39 4.84 13.12
N ASP A 9 3.60 4.79 13.61
CA ASP A 9 4.44 5.93 14.01
C ASP A 9 5.24 6.55 12.86
N LEU A 10 5.58 5.78 11.81
CA LEU A 10 6.37 6.21 10.66
C LEU A 10 5.51 6.47 9.41
N CYS A 11 4.51 5.61 9.19
CA CYS A 11 3.66 5.57 8.01
C CYS A 11 2.23 6.05 8.34
N ASN A 12 2.11 7.30 8.74
CA ASN A 12 0.84 7.94 9.14
C ASN A 12 0.79 9.41 8.73
N LEU A 13 1.35 9.72 7.56
CA LEU A 13 1.59 11.10 7.10
C LEU A 13 0.31 11.94 7.00
N TYR A 14 -0.79 11.33 6.60
CA TYR A 14 -2.08 11.99 6.41
C TYR A 14 -3.14 11.56 7.43
N GLY A 15 -2.72 10.99 8.55
CA GLY A 15 -3.64 10.45 9.55
C GLY A 15 -4.23 9.10 9.11
N ASP A 16 -3.43 8.29 8.43
CA ASP A 16 -3.80 6.97 7.89
C ASP A 16 -4.33 6.01 8.96
N TYR A 17 -3.96 6.22 10.21
CA TYR A 17 -4.56 5.56 11.36
C TYR A 17 -6.10 5.63 11.33
N GLY A 18 -6.68 6.71 10.82
CA GLY A 18 -8.12 6.86 10.63
C GLY A 18 -8.73 5.78 9.74
N ASN A 19 -7.97 5.26 8.74
CA ASN A 19 -8.41 4.17 7.87
C ASN A 19 -8.64 2.88 8.68
N VAL A 20 -7.70 2.56 9.56
CA VAL A 20 -7.78 1.36 10.41
C VAL A 20 -8.93 1.46 11.40
N CYS A 21 -9.12 2.64 12.02
CA CYS A 21 -10.26 2.89 12.90
C CYS A 21 -11.60 2.79 12.16
N GLY A 22 -11.68 3.32 10.95
CA GLY A 22 -12.86 3.23 10.09
C GLY A 22 -13.20 1.79 9.72
N LEU A 23 -12.19 1.02 9.30
CA LEU A 23 -12.33 -0.41 9.01
C LEU A 23 -12.80 -1.20 10.22
N LYS A 24 -12.16 -1.01 11.39
CA LYS A 24 -12.58 -1.64 12.63
C LYS A 24 -14.04 -1.38 12.91
N ARG A 25 -14.45 -0.12 12.92
CA ARG A 25 -15.84 0.27 13.18
C ARG A 25 -16.82 -0.34 12.17
N ALA A 26 -16.46 -0.36 10.89
CA ALA A 26 -17.30 -0.94 9.85
C ALA A 26 -17.49 -2.45 10.04
N LEU A 27 -16.44 -3.15 10.42
CA LEU A 27 -16.48 -4.60 10.69
C LEU A 27 -17.24 -4.93 11.98
N GLU A 28 -17.02 -4.15 13.03
CA GLU A 28 -17.76 -4.31 14.30
C GLU A 28 -19.27 -4.08 14.12
N ASN A 29 -19.67 -3.11 13.29
CA ASN A 29 -21.07 -2.89 12.93
C ASN A 29 -21.69 -4.08 12.17
N LYS A 30 -20.85 -4.93 11.56
CA LYS A 30 -21.27 -6.19 10.93
C LYS A 30 -21.18 -7.40 11.86
N GLY A 31 -20.95 -7.17 13.16
CA GLY A 31 -20.90 -8.22 14.18
C GLY A 31 -19.56 -8.95 14.29
N GLN A 32 -18.49 -8.45 13.64
CA GLN A 32 -17.15 -9.00 13.77
C GLN A 32 -16.49 -8.50 15.07
N ASN A 33 -15.77 -9.37 15.75
CA ASN A 33 -14.85 -8.95 16.82
C ASN A 33 -13.51 -8.59 16.18
N VAL A 34 -13.06 -7.34 16.35
CA VAL A 34 -11.84 -6.82 15.67
C VAL A 34 -10.81 -6.37 16.69
N GLU A 35 -9.63 -6.96 16.61
CA GLU A 35 -8.45 -6.59 17.39
C GLU A 35 -7.43 -5.91 16.45
N ILE A 36 -6.85 -4.80 16.92
CA ILE A 36 -5.78 -4.09 16.21
C ILE A 36 -4.50 -4.23 17.01
N GLU A 37 -3.47 -4.74 16.36
CA GLU A 37 -2.11 -4.76 16.88
C GLU A 37 -1.24 -3.75 16.12
N TYR A 38 -0.31 -3.12 16.84
CA TYR A 38 0.65 -2.20 16.26
C TYR A 38 2.03 -2.81 16.34
N GLN A 39 2.73 -2.83 15.22
CA GLN A 39 4.12 -3.30 15.15
C GLN A 39 4.94 -2.28 14.36
N SER A 40 6.13 -1.94 14.83
CA SER A 40 7.00 -0.93 14.24
C SER A 40 8.47 -1.34 14.30
N ILE A 41 9.39 -0.40 14.08
CA ILE A 41 10.82 -0.60 14.25
C ILE A 41 11.06 -0.99 15.71
N ASP A 42 12.01 -1.90 15.92
CA ASP A 42 12.36 -2.51 17.19
C ASP A 42 11.41 -3.61 17.68
N ASP A 43 10.24 -3.79 17.05
CA ASP A 43 9.39 -4.95 17.29
C ASP A 43 9.78 -6.11 16.35
N GLU A 44 9.58 -7.33 16.78
CA GLU A 44 9.57 -8.48 15.86
C GLU A 44 8.29 -8.41 15.02
N ILE A 45 8.43 -8.30 13.70
CA ILE A 45 7.28 -8.26 12.80
C ILE A 45 6.73 -9.69 12.64
N ASP A 46 5.57 -9.93 13.22
CA ASP A 46 4.83 -11.18 13.08
C ASP A 46 3.43 -10.93 12.50
N VAL A 47 3.30 -11.17 11.21
CA VAL A 47 2.03 -11.05 10.47
C VAL A 47 1.31 -12.39 10.30
N SER A 48 1.83 -13.46 10.92
CA SER A 48 1.21 -14.79 10.82
C SER A 48 -0.18 -14.81 11.43
N GLY A 49 -1.14 -15.37 10.70
CA GLY A 49 -2.54 -15.44 11.14
C GLY A 49 -3.26 -14.08 11.22
N ALA A 50 -2.70 -13.02 10.65
CA ALA A 50 -3.42 -11.78 10.47
C ALA A 50 -4.46 -11.92 9.37
N ASP A 51 -5.65 -11.37 9.57
CA ASP A 51 -6.67 -11.25 8.52
C ASP A 51 -6.35 -10.07 7.59
N LEU A 52 -5.80 -8.98 8.16
CA LEU A 52 -5.41 -7.80 7.42
C LEU A 52 -4.14 -7.18 8.00
N VAL A 53 -3.23 -6.80 7.12
CA VAL A 53 -2.07 -5.94 7.41
C VAL A 53 -2.28 -4.61 6.74
N PHE A 54 -2.16 -3.53 7.50
CA PHE A 54 -2.28 -2.16 7.01
C PHE A 54 -0.96 -1.42 7.13
N ILE A 55 -0.57 -0.70 6.08
CA ILE A 55 0.57 0.21 6.07
C ILE A 55 0.11 1.54 5.47
N GLY A 56 0.22 2.62 6.25
CA GLY A 56 -0.17 3.96 5.85
C GLY A 56 0.88 4.68 4.99
N SER A 57 0.55 5.88 4.55
CA SER A 57 1.44 6.75 3.78
C SER A 57 2.60 7.26 4.64
N ALA A 58 3.77 7.45 4.04
CA ALA A 58 4.96 7.93 4.72
C ALA A 58 5.62 9.12 4.00
N THR A 59 6.51 9.82 4.67
CA THR A 59 7.51 10.63 3.96
C THR A 59 8.45 9.69 3.21
N GLU A 60 9.07 10.17 2.14
CA GLU A 60 10.00 9.39 1.32
C GLU A 60 11.15 8.81 2.18
N ARG A 61 11.58 9.54 3.21
CA ARG A 61 12.58 9.07 4.18
C ARG A 61 12.05 7.93 5.04
N ASN A 62 10.87 8.08 5.62
CA ASN A 62 10.27 7.08 6.49
C ASN A 62 9.89 5.81 5.71
N GLN A 63 9.44 5.95 4.46
CA GLN A 63 9.20 4.82 3.55
C GLN A 63 10.45 3.96 3.39
N LYS A 64 11.62 4.59 3.14
CA LYS A 64 12.89 3.87 2.98
C LYS A 64 13.34 3.20 4.28
N VAL A 65 13.09 3.83 5.42
CA VAL A 65 13.37 3.24 6.73
C VAL A 65 12.49 2.02 6.97
N ALA A 66 11.19 2.13 6.74
CA ALA A 66 10.23 1.02 6.85
C ALA A 66 10.57 -0.12 5.87
N LEU A 67 10.86 0.21 4.60
CA LEU A 67 11.27 -0.76 3.58
C LEU A 67 12.52 -1.53 4.00
N ASN A 68 13.53 -0.82 4.49
CA ASN A 68 14.79 -1.44 4.92
C ASN A 68 14.57 -2.41 6.10
N TYR A 69 13.66 -2.05 7.00
CA TYR A 69 13.29 -2.92 8.12
C TYR A 69 12.51 -4.15 7.64
N LEU A 70 11.55 -3.97 6.73
CA LEU A 70 10.75 -5.06 6.15
C LEU A 70 11.55 -6.07 5.35
N GLN A 71 12.74 -5.73 4.84
CA GLN A 71 13.59 -6.69 4.13
C GLN A 71 13.95 -7.90 5.02
N GLY A 72 14.12 -7.69 6.32
CA GLY A 72 14.37 -8.76 7.28
C GLY A 72 13.19 -9.72 7.48
N TYR A 73 11.98 -9.31 7.10
CA TYR A 73 10.73 -10.05 7.29
C TYR A 73 10.04 -10.42 5.98
N LYS A 74 10.75 -10.28 4.86
CA LYS A 74 10.22 -10.50 3.51
C LYS A 74 9.51 -11.84 3.35
N GLU A 75 10.13 -12.92 3.80
CA GLU A 75 9.56 -14.27 3.68
C GLU A 75 8.33 -14.46 4.58
N ASN A 76 8.31 -13.85 5.75
CA ASN A 76 7.16 -13.87 6.66
C ASN A 76 5.94 -13.17 6.03
N ILE A 77 6.16 -11.97 5.47
CA ILE A 77 5.11 -11.19 4.78
C ILE A 77 4.63 -11.93 3.52
N LYS A 78 5.55 -12.51 2.74
CA LYS A 78 5.20 -13.29 1.56
C LYS A 78 4.35 -14.50 1.92
N SER A 79 4.74 -15.22 2.97
CA SER A 79 3.97 -16.36 3.47
C SER A 79 2.57 -15.96 3.93
N ALA A 80 2.43 -14.84 4.64
CA ALA A 80 1.12 -14.33 5.05
C ALA A 80 0.24 -14.01 3.84
N LEU A 81 0.80 -13.32 2.82
CA LEU A 81 0.11 -13.01 1.58
C LEU A 81 -0.35 -14.28 0.85
N ASP A 82 0.52 -15.28 0.72
CA ASP A 82 0.21 -16.56 0.06
C ASP A 82 -0.85 -17.37 0.84
N ASN A 83 -0.97 -17.16 2.14
CA ASN A 83 -1.98 -17.76 3.01
C ASN A 83 -3.30 -16.94 3.09
N GLY A 84 -3.44 -15.92 2.27
CA GLY A 84 -4.68 -15.15 2.13
C GLY A 84 -4.82 -13.96 3.07
N THR A 85 -3.76 -13.56 3.78
CA THR A 85 -3.77 -12.28 4.52
C THR A 85 -3.93 -11.12 3.54
N VAL A 86 -4.91 -10.26 3.77
CA VAL A 86 -5.09 -9.05 2.96
C VAL A 86 -4.04 -8.02 3.37
N ILE A 87 -3.31 -7.46 2.41
CA ILE A 87 -2.40 -6.35 2.64
C ILE A 87 -2.99 -5.08 2.01
N LEU A 88 -3.23 -4.07 2.82
CA LEU A 88 -3.67 -2.75 2.38
C LEU A 88 -2.55 -1.73 2.62
N ALA A 89 -1.86 -1.36 1.55
CA ALA A 89 -0.83 -0.33 1.56
C ALA A 89 -1.36 0.94 0.88
N THR A 90 -1.31 2.06 1.58
CA THR A 90 -1.80 3.34 1.07
C THR A 90 -0.67 4.30 0.74
N GLY A 91 -0.89 5.19 -0.24
CA GLY A 91 0.09 6.16 -0.69
C GLY A 91 1.38 5.49 -1.17
N ASN A 92 2.53 6.06 -0.79
CA ASN A 92 3.83 5.54 -1.23
C ASN A 92 4.26 4.22 -0.55
N SER A 93 3.53 3.72 0.44
CA SER A 93 3.80 2.39 0.99
C SER A 93 3.52 1.26 -0.01
N PHE A 94 2.63 1.48 -0.97
CA PHE A 94 2.43 0.58 -2.10
C PHE A 94 3.74 0.30 -2.86
N GLU A 95 4.57 1.30 -3.04
CA GLU A 95 5.82 1.23 -3.81
C GLU A 95 6.83 0.23 -3.24
N MET A 96 6.79 0.01 -1.92
CA MET A 96 7.69 -0.92 -1.23
C MET A 96 7.55 -2.38 -1.68
N PHE A 97 6.39 -2.76 -2.22
CA PHE A 97 6.09 -4.13 -2.63
C PHE A 97 6.58 -4.47 -4.05
N GLY A 98 6.99 -3.46 -4.82
CA GLY A 98 7.59 -3.61 -6.14
C GLY A 98 9.04 -4.09 -6.10
N GLN A 99 9.69 -4.07 -7.25
CA GLN A 99 11.09 -4.48 -7.39
C GLN A 99 12.04 -3.43 -6.82
N SER A 100 11.71 -2.15 -7.00
CA SER A 100 12.58 -1.07 -6.53
C SER A 100 11.85 0.27 -6.44
N VAL A 101 12.40 1.14 -5.61
CA VAL A 101 12.09 2.57 -5.55
C VAL A 101 13.37 3.33 -5.86
N THR A 102 13.40 4.10 -6.94
CA THR A 102 14.52 4.99 -7.27
C THR A 102 14.16 6.38 -6.77
N ASP A 103 14.99 6.94 -5.89
CA ASP A 103 14.73 8.26 -5.31
C ASP A 103 15.07 9.41 -6.26
N CYS A 104 14.76 10.65 -5.84
CA CYS A 104 14.97 11.86 -6.65
C CYS A 104 16.46 12.17 -6.91
N ASP A 105 17.38 11.54 -6.18
CA ASP A 105 18.84 11.63 -6.38
C ASP A 105 19.36 10.51 -7.29
N GLY A 106 18.49 9.62 -7.74
CA GLY A 106 18.81 8.50 -8.61
C GLY A 106 19.33 7.26 -7.87
N VAL A 107 19.23 7.23 -6.55
CA VAL A 107 19.63 6.05 -5.76
C VAL A 107 18.50 5.01 -5.81
N LYS A 108 18.85 3.80 -6.24
CA LYS A 108 17.91 2.68 -6.32
C LYS A 108 17.90 1.91 -5.00
N HIS A 109 16.72 1.83 -4.37
CA HIS A 109 16.43 1.04 -3.18
C HIS A 109 15.69 -0.23 -3.61
N GLU A 110 16.17 -1.39 -3.20
CA GLU A 110 15.50 -2.66 -3.48
C GLU A 110 14.17 -2.74 -2.75
N GLY A 111 13.09 -3.06 -3.47
CA GLY A 111 11.78 -3.33 -2.92
C GLY A 111 11.65 -4.76 -2.39
N LEU A 112 10.48 -5.11 -1.86
CA LEU A 112 10.18 -6.47 -1.43
C LEU A 112 10.07 -7.45 -2.60
N SER A 113 9.94 -6.93 -3.82
CA SER A 113 9.91 -7.71 -5.08
C SER A 113 8.79 -8.76 -5.13
N PHE A 114 7.64 -8.47 -4.53
CA PHE A 114 6.47 -9.35 -4.64
C PHE A 114 5.75 -9.16 -5.97
N PHE A 115 5.91 -7.97 -6.55
CA PHE A 115 5.26 -7.59 -7.81
C PHE A 115 6.28 -7.03 -8.81
N PRO A 116 6.00 -7.12 -10.14
CA PRO A 116 6.97 -6.79 -11.18
C PRO A 116 7.06 -5.29 -11.51
N TYR A 117 6.56 -4.40 -10.67
CA TYR A 117 6.63 -2.97 -10.93
C TYR A 117 7.86 -2.30 -10.29
N GLU A 118 8.27 -1.21 -10.87
CA GLU A 118 9.31 -0.33 -10.35
C GLU A 118 8.76 1.09 -10.21
N THR A 119 9.24 1.81 -9.21
CA THR A 119 8.84 3.19 -8.94
C THR A 119 10.03 4.13 -9.04
N VAL A 120 9.81 5.30 -9.60
CA VAL A 120 10.79 6.38 -9.69
C VAL A 120 10.19 7.64 -9.08
N GLU A 121 10.86 8.21 -8.07
CA GLU A 121 10.48 9.48 -7.46
C GLU A 121 10.87 10.63 -8.40
N GLY A 122 9.93 11.52 -8.70
CA GLY A 122 10.15 12.72 -9.48
C GLY A 122 10.38 13.95 -8.60
N LYS A 123 10.92 15.01 -9.21
CA LYS A 123 11.06 16.32 -8.53
C LYS A 123 9.77 17.14 -8.55
N GLU A 124 8.90 16.86 -9.49
CA GLU A 124 7.62 17.53 -9.66
C GLU A 124 6.51 16.68 -9.04
N ARG A 125 5.61 17.35 -8.33
CA ARG A 125 4.48 16.70 -7.69
C ARG A 125 3.24 16.80 -8.56
N ILE A 126 2.56 15.68 -8.75
CA ILE A 126 1.26 15.61 -9.42
C ILE A 126 0.19 15.81 -8.35
N VAL A 127 -0.61 16.87 -8.51
CA VAL A 127 -1.70 17.22 -7.61
C VAL A 127 -2.95 17.41 -8.46
N THR A 128 -3.91 16.51 -8.36
CA THR A 128 -5.15 16.55 -9.17
C THR A 128 -6.27 15.78 -8.53
N ASP A 129 -7.50 16.15 -8.83
CA ASP A 129 -8.65 15.31 -8.56
C ASP A 129 -8.60 14.04 -9.42
N SER A 130 -9.16 12.97 -8.92
CA SER A 130 -9.22 11.68 -9.61
C SER A 130 -10.64 11.17 -9.64
N LEU A 131 -11.08 10.72 -10.82
CA LEU A 131 -12.32 9.99 -11.03
C LEU A 131 -11.99 8.62 -11.60
N CYS A 132 -12.35 7.59 -10.87
CA CYS A 132 -11.96 6.21 -11.21
C CYS A 132 -13.18 5.28 -11.15
N THR A 133 -13.03 4.11 -11.77
CA THR A 133 -13.91 2.95 -11.56
C THR A 133 -13.09 1.75 -11.11
N THR A 134 -13.74 0.81 -10.45
CA THR A 134 -13.15 -0.46 -10.05
C THR A 134 -14.16 -1.60 -10.18
N SER A 135 -13.67 -2.80 -10.41
CA SER A 135 -14.51 -4.01 -10.42
C SER A 135 -14.99 -4.44 -9.02
N LEU A 136 -14.39 -3.89 -7.94
CA LEU A 136 -14.75 -4.25 -6.56
C LEU A 136 -16.09 -3.65 -6.11
N CYS A 137 -16.52 -2.56 -6.72
CA CYS A 137 -17.80 -1.94 -6.41
C CYS A 137 -18.42 -1.31 -7.66
N GLY A 138 -19.75 -1.13 -7.64
CA GLY A 138 -20.44 -0.38 -8.70
C GLY A 138 -20.32 1.12 -8.49
N GLY A 139 -20.19 1.86 -9.60
CA GLY A 139 -20.17 3.31 -9.60
C GLY A 139 -18.78 3.94 -9.70
N ASP A 140 -18.78 5.25 -9.74
CA ASP A 140 -17.56 6.04 -9.81
C ASP A 140 -17.00 6.31 -8.42
N ILE A 141 -15.67 6.29 -8.31
CA ILE A 141 -14.94 6.64 -7.10
C ILE A 141 -14.26 7.97 -7.35
N ILE A 142 -14.52 8.92 -6.48
CA ILE A 142 -13.86 10.23 -6.50
C ILE A 142 -12.73 10.22 -5.48
N GLY A 143 -11.56 10.61 -5.91
CA GLY A 143 -10.35 10.68 -5.09
C GLY A 143 -9.51 11.90 -5.39
N PHE A 144 -8.34 11.92 -4.78
CA PHE A 144 -7.37 12.99 -4.94
C PHE A 144 -5.97 12.37 -5.04
N VAL A 145 -5.24 12.74 -6.07
CA VAL A 145 -3.85 12.33 -6.28
C VAL A 145 -2.91 13.43 -5.77
N ASN A 146 -1.97 13.07 -4.93
CA ASN A 146 -0.89 13.94 -4.47
C ASN A 146 0.40 13.11 -4.34
N LYS A 147 1.10 12.92 -5.44
CA LYS A 147 2.30 12.08 -5.50
C LYS A 147 3.42 12.74 -6.30
N ALA A 148 4.65 12.36 -6.00
CA ALA A 148 5.83 12.75 -6.78
C ALA A 148 6.44 11.56 -7.54
N SER A 149 5.94 10.35 -7.33
CA SER A 149 6.46 9.12 -7.92
C SER A 149 5.62 8.66 -9.11
N LEU A 150 6.28 7.93 -10.02
CA LEU A 150 5.65 7.23 -11.13
C LEU A 150 6.01 5.74 -11.02
N THR A 151 5.01 4.89 -11.12
CA THR A 151 5.15 3.42 -11.07
C THR A 151 4.88 2.84 -12.44
N THR A 152 5.75 1.96 -12.90
CA THR A 152 5.64 1.27 -14.19
C THR A 152 5.72 -0.25 -14.00
N GLY A 153 5.02 -0.99 -14.84
CA GLY A 153 5.00 -2.46 -14.77
C GLY A 153 3.96 -3.06 -13.82
N ALA A 154 3.06 -2.26 -13.25
CA ALA A 154 1.92 -2.78 -12.50
C ALA A 154 0.96 -3.48 -13.46
N THR A 155 0.67 -4.76 -13.21
CA THR A 155 -0.12 -5.61 -14.12
C THR A 155 -1.48 -5.72 -13.51
N SER A 156 -2.16 -5.71 -12.78
CA SER A 156 -3.53 -5.87 -12.28
C SER A 156 -4.00 -4.58 -11.59
N PRO A 157 -4.32 -3.55 -12.32
CA PRO A 157 -4.71 -2.28 -11.73
C PRO A 157 -6.00 -2.44 -10.93
N LEU A 158 -6.07 -1.78 -9.78
CA LEU A 158 -7.27 -1.71 -8.96
C LEU A 158 -8.30 -0.76 -9.56
N PHE A 159 -7.83 0.32 -10.20
CA PHE A 159 -8.66 1.38 -10.74
C PHE A 159 -8.42 1.61 -12.23
N ASP A 160 -9.52 1.85 -12.94
CA ASP A 160 -9.55 2.49 -14.26
C ASP A 160 -9.78 3.99 -14.07
N VAL A 161 -8.78 4.81 -14.42
CA VAL A 161 -8.82 6.26 -14.26
C VAL A 161 -9.55 6.89 -15.43
N LYS A 162 -10.66 7.54 -15.17
CA LYS A 162 -11.43 8.32 -16.15
C LYS A 162 -10.94 9.76 -16.26
N GLN A 163 -10.48 10.31 -15.13
CA GLN A 163 -9.95 11.67 -15.04
C GLN A 163 -8.89 11.71 -13.92
N GLY A 164 -7.80 12.40 -14.13
CA GLY A 164 -6.71 12.54 -13.18
C GLY A 164 -5.43 11.84 -13.66
N SER A 165 -4.68 11.25 -12.76
CA SER A 165 -3.41 10.58 -13.05
C SER A 165 -3.41 9.16 -12.48
N GLY A 166 -2.95 8.21 -13.27
CA GLY A 166 -2.75 6.81 -12.85
C GLY A 166 -1.34 6.55 -12.31
N ASN A 167 -0.92 5.28 -12.31
CA ASN A 167 0.40 4.86 -11.81
C ASN A 167 1.55 5.53 -12.59
N GLY A 168 1.48 5.56 -13.92
CA GLY A 168 2.41 6.24 -14.82
C GLY A 168 1.92 7.62 -15.24
N LYS A 169 2.77 8.34 -16.01
CA LYS A 169 2.45 9.71 -16.46
C LYS A 169 1.27 9.76 -17.42
N ASP A 170 1.19 8.80 -18.33
CA ASP A 170 0.17 8.70 -19.37
C ASP A 170 -0.69 7.44 -19.18
N ASP A 171 -0.68 6.88 -17.99
CA ASP A 171 -1.40 5.66 -17.65
C ASP A 171 -2.76 6.00 -17.05
N ASN A 172 -3.81 5.41 -17.61
CA ASN A 172 -5.17 5.49 -17.08
C ASN A 172 -5.50 4.34 -16.11
N LYS A 173 -4.49 3.69 -15.57
CA LYS A 173 -4.58 2.61 -14.58
C LYS A 173 -3.91 3.05 -13.29
N ASP A 174 -4.53 2.75 -12.15
CA ASP A 174 -3.99 3.17 -10.86
C ASP A 174 -4.03 2.03 -9.83
N CYS A 175 -3.10 2.09 -8.88
CA CYS A 175 -2.90 1.09 -7.84
C CYS A 175 -2.64 -0.33 -8.39
N LEU A 176 -2.78 -1.32 -7.52
CA LEU A 176 -2.69 -2.75 -7.86
C LEU A 176 -3.65 -3.52 -6.98
N LEU A 177 -4.40 -4.42 -7.59
CA LEU A 177 -5.14 -5.47 -6.90
C LEU A 177 -4.47 -6.80 -7.18
N TYR A 178 -4.02 -7.47 -6.15
CA TYR A 178 -3.53 -8.84 -6.22
C TYR A 178 -4.46 -9.75 -5.41
N THR A 179 -4.92 -10.80 -6.05
CA THR A 179 -5.62 -11.89 -5.39
C THR A 179 -4.79 -13.15 -5.58
N SER A 180 -4.39 -13.80 -4.50
CA SER A 180 -3.84 -15.14 -4.62
C SER A 180 -4.96 -16.08 -5.07
N ASP A 181 -4.75 -16.81 -6.15
CA ASP A 181 -5.64 -17.91 -6.56
C ASP A 181 -5.50 -19.10 -5.57
N ALA A 182 -5.74 -18.82 -4.30
CA ALA A 182 -5.95 -19.88 -3.32
C ALA A 182 -7.40 -20.35 -3.49
N ALA A 183 -7.57 -21.32 -4.39
CA ALA A 183 -8.83 -22.05 -4.56
C ALA A 183 -9.13 -22.89 -3.33
#